data_fc4a3b5e61556bd682b2500dc1dbd4b4
#
_entry.id   fc4a3b5e61556bd682b2500dc1dbd4b4
#
_cell.length_a   1.000
_cell.length_b   1.000
_cell.length_c   1.000
_cell.angle_alpha   90.00
_cell.angle_beta   90.00
_cell.angle_gamma   90.00
#
_symmetry.space_group_name_H-M   'P 1'
#
loop_
_entity.id
_entity.type
_entity.pdbx_description
1 polymer ?
#
loop_
_entity_poly.entity_id
_entity_poly.type
_entity_poly.pdbx_seq_one_letter_code
_entity_poly.pdbx_strand_id
1 'polypeptide(L)'
;MIVVGFIATAEGRAALEAAVAEAQRRAERLQVLVHGARGSEQSDIESAVDEARKRLDGGDVGYDVRHVQRGDDVAEALMNAAENGNASLIVIGLRRRSPLGKLILGSNAQRILLDAPCHVLAVKPAPA
;
A
#
# COMPACT_ATOMS: atom_id res chain seq x y z
N MET A 1 7.74 12.00 -3.53
CA MET A 1 7.61 10.52 -3.54
C MET A 1 6.33 10.11 -2.84
N ILE A 2 5.68 9.09 -3.36
CA ILE A 2 4.47 8.51 -2.79
C ILE A 2 4.80 7.11 -2.27
N VAL A 3 4.33 6.77 -1.08
CA VAL A 3 4.50 5.44 -0.49
C VAL A 3 3.16 4.73 -0.48
N VAL A 4 3.12 3.47 -0.90
CA VAL A 4 1.92 2.65 -0.84
C VAL A 4 2.23 1.28 -0.25
N GLY A 5 1.35 0.79 0.59
CA GLY A 5 1.41 -0.58 1.08
C GLY A 5 0.63 -1.48 0.14
N PHE A 6 1.22 -2.58 -0.29
CA PHE A 6 0.58 -3.54 -1.18
C PHE A 6 0.48 -4.91 -0.54
N ILE A 7 -0.72 -5.41 -0.47
CA ILE A 7 -1.04 -6.78 -0.12
C ILE A 7 -1.90 -7.34 -1.27
N ALA A 8 -1.73 -8.61 -1.61
CA ALA A 8 -2.41 -9.20 -2.77
C ALA A 8 -3.89 -9.52 -2.47
N THR A 9 -4.65 -8.48 -2.21
CA THR A 9 -6.08 -8.52 -1.89
C THR A 9 -6.78 -7.40 -2.66
N ALA A 10 -8.10 -7.38 -2.63
CA ALA A 10 -8.87 -6.34 -3.30
C ALA A 10 -8.49 -4.93 -2.82
N GLU A 11 -8.34 -4.75 -1.52
CA GLU A 11 -7.97 -3.45 -0.95
C GLU A 11 -6.53 -3.06 -1.31
N GLY A 12 -5.62 -4.02 -1.36
CA GLY A 12 -4.24 -3.76 -1.74
C GLY A 12 -4.13 -3.36 -3.21
N ARG A 13 -4.88 -4.02 -4.06
CA ARG A 13 -4.89 -3.69 -5.50
C ARG A 13 -5.51 -2.33 -5.75
N ALA A 14 -6.59 -1.99 -5.03
CA ALA A 14 -7.21 -0.67 -5.13
C ALA A 14 -6.23 0.42 -4.68
N ALA A 15 -5.50 0.19 -3.60
CA ALA A 15 -4.51 1.14 -3.11
C ALA A 15 -3.38 1.35 -4.13
N LEU A 16 -2.87 0.27 -4.72
CA LEU A 16 -1.81 0.36 -5.72
C LEU A 16 -2.28 1.13 -6.96
N GLU A 17 -3.47 0.84 -7.44
CA GLU A 17 -4.04 1.53 -8.59
C GLU A 17 -4.20 3.03 -8.32
N ALA A 18 -4.72 3.39 -7.15
CA ALA A 18 -4.84 4.79 -6.75
C ALA A 18 -3.48 5.48 -6.62
N ALA A 19 -2.50 4.76 -6.08
CA ALA A 19 -1.14 5.30 -5.92
C ALA A 19 -0.48 5.57 -7.27
N VAL A 20 -0.68 4.69 -8.25
CA VAL A 20 -0.16 4.91 -9.62
C VAL A 20 -0.81 6.15 -10.22
N ALA A 21 -2.12 6.30 -10.11
CA ALA A 21 -2.84 7.46 -10.62
C ALA A 21 -2.35 8.76 -9.96
N GLU A 22 -2.12 8.74 -8.64
CA GLU A 22 -1.58 9.89 -7.94
C GLU A 22 -0.16 10.23 -8.38
N ALA A 23 0.69 9.22 -8.55
CA ALA A 23 2.06 9.42 -8.98
C ALA A 23 2.12 10.03 -10.39
N GLN A 24 1.26 9.57 -11.29
CA GLN A 24 1.15 10.11 -12.64
C GLN A 24 0.71 11.59 -12.60
N ARG A 25 -0.35 11.88 -11.84
CA ARG A 25 -0.90 13.23 -11.76
C ARG A 25 0.08 14.22 -11.12
N ARG A 26 0.85 13.76 -10.13
CA ARG A 26 1.80 14.61 -9.40
C ARG A 26 3.20 14.61 -10.02
N ALA A 27 3.47 13.74 -10.99
CA ALA A 27 4.79 13.53 -11.57
C ALA A 27 5.80 13.15 -10.48
N GLU A 28 5.43 12.24 -9.59
CA GLU A 28 6.29 11.78 -8.50
C GLU A 28 6.62 10.29 -8.64
N ARG A 29 7.71 9.89 -8.02
CA ARG A 29 8.08 8.48 -7.95
C ARG A 29 7.22 7.77 -6.91
N LEU A 30 7.11 6.45 -7.09
CA LEU A 30 6.30 5.60 -6.23
C LEU A 30 7.20 4.57 -5.52
N GLN A 31 7.05 4.43 -4.22
CA GLN A 31 7.67 3.35 -3.48
C GLN A 31 6.59 2.41 -2.99
N VAL A 32 6.69 1.13 -3.39
CA VAL A 32 5.74 0.10 -3.01
C VAL A 32 6.35 -0.78 -1.95
N LEU A 33 5.68 -0.92 -0.81
CA LEU A 33 6.08 -1.84 0.25
C LEU A 33 5.09 -3.00 0.26
N VAL A 34 5.57 -4.16 -0.17
CA VAL A 34 4.77 -5.37 -0.24
C VAL A 34 4.80 -6.08 1.10
N HIS A 35 3.62 -6.46 1.58
CA HIS A 35 3.53 -7.23 2.82
C HIS A 35 2.51 -8.36 2.64
N GLY A 36 2.60 -9.35 3.51
CA GLY A 36 1.68 -10.47 3.50
C GLY A 36 0.62 -10.36 4.59
N ALA A 37 -0.44 -11.14 4.44
CA ALA A 37 -1.40 -11.35 5.50
C ALA A 37 -0.75 -12.19 6.61
N ARG A 38 -1.37 -12.17 7.78
CA ARG A 38 -0.91 -12.98 8.90
C ARG A 38 -0.87 -14.47 8.48
N GLY A 39 0.26 -15.10 8.71
CA GLY A 39 0.45 -16.52 8.35
C GLY A 39 0.85 -16.77 6.91
N SER A 40 1.06 -15.71 6.11
CA SER A 40 1.52 -15.90 4.73
C SER A 40 2.95 -16.41 4.69
N GLU A 41 3.25 -17.15 3.63
CA GLU A 41 4.57 -17.74 3.41
C GLU A 41 5.43 -16.81 2.53
N GLN A 42 6.72 -17.10 2.49
CA GLN A 42 7.66 -16.34 1.65
C GLN A 42 7.26 -16.37 0.18
N SER A 43 6.77 -17.52 -0.30
CA SER A 43 6.31 -17.65 -1.69
C SER A 43 5.13 -16.75 -2.00
N ASP A 44 4.26 -16.51 -1.02
CA ASP A 44 3.12 -15.60 -1.18
C ASP A 44 3.60 -14.16 -1.35
N ILE A 45 4.61 -13.77 -0.59
CA ILE A 45 5.19 -12.43 -0.67
C ILE A 45 5.91 -12.24 -2.02
N GLU A 46 6.64 -13.26 -2.46
CA GLU A 46 7.32 -13.20 -3.77
C GLU A 46 6.32 -13.07 -4.91
N SER A 47 5.21 -13.80 -4.85
CA SER A 47 4.13 -13.68 -5.83
C SER A 47 3.51 -12.30 -5.82
N ALA A 48 3.33 -11.72 -4.64
CA ALA A 48 2.78 -10.37 -4.51
C ALA A 48 3.74 -9.31 -5.07
N VAL A 49 5.05 -9.48 -4.88
CA VAL A 49 6.06 -8.60 -5.47
C VAL A 49 5.98 -8.65 -7.00
N ASP A 50 5.89 -9.85 -7.56
CA ASP A 50 5.76 -10.04 -9.00
C ASP A 50 4.48 -9.40 -9.54
N GLU A 51 3.38 -9.56 -8.84
CA GLU A 51 2.11 -8.93 -9.23
C GLU A 51 2.23 -7.41 -9.23
N ALA A 52 2.84 -6.84 -8.18
CA ALA A 52 3.03 -5.39 -8.10
C ALA A 52 3.86 -4.88 -9.27
N ARG A 53 4.97 -5.54 -9.59
CA ARG A 53 5.82 -5.14 -10.71
C ARG A 53 5.08 -5.19 -12.04
N LYS A 54 4.30 -6.24 -12.28
CA LYS A 54 3.52 -6.37 -13.52
C LYS A 54 2.51 -5.25 -13.66
N ARG A 55 1.87 -4.86 -12.57
CA ARG A 55 0.90 -3.77 -12.59
C ARG A 55 1.56 -2.41 -12.81
N LEU A 56 2.77 -2.24 -12.33
CA LEU A 56 3.50 -0.98 -12.44
C LEU A 56 4.17 -0.79 -13.79
N ASP A 57 4.60 -1.85 -14.44
CA ASP A 57 5.35 -1.78 -15.68
C ASP A 57 4.57 -1.12 -16.83
N GLY A 58 3.23 -1.14 -16.77
CA GLY A 58 2.41 -0.48 -17.77
C GLY A 58 2.04 0.96 -17.43
N GLY A 59 2.45 1.48 -16.27
CA GLY A 59 1.92 2.71 -15.73
C GLY A 59 2.72 3.98 -16.00
N ASP A 60 3.84 3.90 -16.67
CA ASP A 60 4.70 5.05 -17.00
C ASP A 60 5.08 5.86 -15.75
N VAL A 61 5.37 5.17 -14.66
CA VAL A 61 5.73 5.77 -13.37
C VAL A 61 7.06 5.19 -12.93
N GLY A 62 7.96 6.04 -12.45
CA GLY A 62 9.18 5.58 -11.80
C GLY A 62 8.83 4.94 -10.46
N TYR A 63 9.28 3.73 -10.22
CA TYR A 63 8.91 3.03 -9.00
C TYR A 63 10.05 2.21 -8.41
N ASP A 64 9.86 1.85 -7.15
CA ASP A 64 10.74 0.97 -6.40
C ASP A 64 9.84 0.02 -5.61
N VAL A 65 10.15 -1.27 -5.62
CA VAL A 65 9.36 -2.28 -4.90
C VAL A 65 10.24 -2.96 -3.88
N ARG A 66 9.81 -2.95 -2.62
CA ARG A 66 10.45 -3.67 -1.53
C ARG A 66 9.41 -4.49 -0.80
N HIS A 67 9.86 -5.49 -0.06
CA HIS A 67 8.97 -6.22 0.82
C HIS A 67 9.26 -5.89 2.28
N VAL A 68 8.21 -5.89 3.09
CA VAL A 68 8.34 -5.76 4.55
C VAL A 68 8.72 -7.14 5.09
N GLN A 69 9.70 -7.18 5.97
CA GLN A 69 10.15 -8.43 6.58
C GLN A 69 9.00 -9.06 7.38
N ARG A 70 8.92 -10.38 7.34
CA ARG A 70 7.93 -11.11 8.14
C ARG A 70 8.18 -10.84 9.62
N GLY A 71 7.09 -10.51 10.33
CA GLY A 71 7.17 -10.16 11.75
C GLY A 71 7.39 -8.68 12.03
N ASP A 72 7.75 -7.89 11.02
CA ASP A 72 7.88 -6.45 11.19
C ASP A 72 6.50 -5.77 11.18
N ASP A 73 6.42 -4.64 11.84
CA ASP A 73 5.21 -3.83 11.90
C ASP A 73 5.03 -3.09 10.57
N VAL A 74 3.94 -3.40 9.86
CA VAL A 74 3.67 -2.82 8.55
C VAL A 74 3.44 -1.32 8.62
N ALA A 75 2.65 -0.85 9.60
CA ALA A 75 2.38 0.58 9.76
C ALA A 75 3.66 1.36 10.00
N GLU A 76 4.52 0.83 10.87
CA GLU A 76 5.80 1.47 11.17
C GLU A 76 6.70 1.49 9.94
N ALA A 77 6.74 0.40 9.18
CA ALA A 77 7.54 0.32 7.96
C ALA A 77 7.10 1.37 6.93
N LEU A 78 5.80 1.55 6.75
CA LEU A 78 5.26 2.55 5.84
C LEU A 78 5.60 3.97 6.31
N MET A 79 5.42 4.25 7.58
CA MET A 79 5.72 5.57 8.13
C MET A 79 7.20 5.90 8.08
N ASN A 80 8.06 4.91 8.37
CA ASN A 80 9.51 5.11 8.28
C ASN A 80 9.96 5.35 6.84
N ALA A 81 9.41 4.63 5.88
CA ALA A 81 9.71 4.84 4.47
C ALA A 81 9.29 6.24 4.02
N ALA A 82 8.13 6.70 4.48
CA ALA A 82 7.64 8.04 4.15
C ALA A 82 8.54 9.11 4.74
N GLU A 83 8.95 8.95 5.98
CA GLU A 83 9.82 9.92 6.64
C GLU A 83 11.21 9.96 5.99
N ASN A 84 11.82 8.80 5.79
CA ASN A 84 13.16 8.71 5.21
C ASN A 84 13.22 9.21 3.77
N GLY A 85 12.15 9.00 3.02
CA GLY A 85 12.06 9.45 1.63
C GLY A 85 11.42 10.83 1.46
N ASN A 86 11.06 11.49 2.55
CA ASN A 86 10.34 12.76 2.52
C ASN A 86 9.12 12.69 1.61
N ALA A 87 8.30 11.67 1.81
CA ALA A 87 7.14 11.42 0.97
C ALA A 87 6.08 12.51 1.13
N SER A 88 5.38 12.78 0.03
CA SER A 88 4.26 13.72 0.02
C SER A 88 2.94 13.06 0.39
N LEU A 89 2.87 11.73 0.28
CA LEU A 89 1.62 11.00 0.45
C LEU A 89 1.90 9.53 0.81
N ILE A 90 1.10 8.99 1.70
CA ILE A 90 1.00 7.55 1.91
C ILE A 90 -0.39 7.12 1.45
N VAL A 91 -0.46 6.05 0.64
CA VAL A 91 -1.72 5.49 0.16
C VAL A 91 -1.97 4.15 0.84
N ILE A 92 -3.14 3.99 1.43
CA ILE A 92 -3.54 2.76 2.10
C ILE A 92 -4.92 2.31 1.61
N GLY A 93 -5.15 1.01 1.60
CA GLY A 93 -6.46 0.44 1.25
C GLY A 93 -7.28 0.15 2.49
N LEU A 94 -8.58 0.37 2.39
CA LEU A 94 -9.52 0.03 3.44
C LEU A 94 -10.20 -1.30 3.11
N ARG A 95 -10.38 -2.14 4.12
CA ARG A 95 -11.01 -3.45 3.94
C ARG A 95 -12.52 -3.36 4.10
N ARG A 96 -13.24 -4.16 3.32
CA ARG A 96 -14.66 -4.38 3.53
C ARG A 96 -14.84 -5.58 4.43
N ARG A 97 -15.75 -5.47 5.41
CA ARG A 97 -16.08 -6.58 6.27
C ARG A 97 -17.31 -7.29 5.73
N SER A 98 -17.14 -8.55 5.34
CA SER A 98 -18.24 -9.43 4.97
C SER A 98 -19.01 -9.83 6.24
N PRO A 99 -20.36 -10.03 6.21
CA PRO A 99 -21.23 -9.91 5.04
C PRO A 99 -21.84 -8.53 4.86
N LEU A 100 -21.60 -7.59 5.75
CA LEU A 100 -22.32 -6.32 5.78
C LEU A 100 -21.80 -5.30 4.78
N GLY A 101 -20.68 -5.57 4.11
CA GLY A 101 -20.10 -4.66 3.14
C GLY A 101 -19.57 -3.36 3.71
N LYS A 102 -19.54 -3.23 5.03
CA LYS A 102 -19.04 -2.02 5.68
C LYS A 102 -17.53 -1.96 5.61
N LEU A 103 -17.00 -0.76 5.40
CA LEU A 103 -15.57 -0.52 5.48
C LEU A 103 -15.15 -0.51 6.94
N ILE A 104 -14.01 -1.13 7.22
CA ILE A 104 -13.42 -1.11 8.56
C ILE A 104 -12.05 -0.47 8.49
N LEU A 105 -11.74 0.27 9.55
CA LEU A 105 -10.45 0.88 9.73
C LEU A 105 -9.64 -0.02 10.65
N GLY A 106 -8.75 -0.82 10.06
CA GLY A 106 -7.89 -1.71 10.84
C GLY A 106 -6.88 -0.94 11.68
N SER A 107 -6.22 -1.63 12.60
CA SER A 107 -5.26 -1.00 13.50
C SER A 107 -4.11 -0.31 12.78
N ASN A 108 -3.60 -0.91 11.70
CA ASN A 108 -2.53 -0.29 10.91
C ASN A 108 -3.00 1.00 10.25
N ALA A 109 -4.21 0.99 9.68
CA ALA A 109 -4.78 2.19 9.05
C ALA A 109 -4.99 3.30 10.07
N GLN A 110 -5.48 2.96 11.25
CA GLN A 110 -5.67 3.95 12.33
C GLN A 110 -4.35 4.60 12.73
N ARG A 111 -3.31 3.80 12.92
CA ARG A 111 -1.99 4.32 13.30
C ARG A 111 -1.42 5.23 12.23
N ILE A 112 -1.53 4.84 10.97
CA ILE A 112 -1.00 5.63 9.86
C ILE A 112 -1.76 6.96 9.76
N LEU A 113 -3.09 6.93 9.86
CA LEU A 113 -3.90 8.14 9.77
C LEU A 113 -3.57 9.13 10.88
N LEU A 114 -3.25 8.64 12.08
CA LEU A 114 -2.96 9.51 13.23
C LEU A 114 -1.51 9.97 13.28
N ASP A 115 -0.57 9.13 12.86
CA ASP A 115 0.85 9.35 13.14
C ASP A 115 1.71 9.57 11.90
N ALA A 116 1.14 9.50 10.69
CA ALA A 116 1.94 9.64 9.46
C ALA A 116 2.61 11.02 9.38
N PRO A 117 3.84 11.08 8.85
CA PRO A 117 4.56 12.35 8.70
C PRO A 117 4.07 13.20 7.51
N CYS A 118 3.07 12.73 6.77
CA CYS A 118 2.56 13.38 5.57
C CYS A 118 1.07 13.09 5.41
N HIS A 119 0.50 13.59 4.34
CA HIS A 119 -0.90 13.30 4.00
C HIS A 119 -1.12 11.81 3.75
N VAL A 120 -2.31 11.33 4.03
CA VAL A 120 -2.69 9.94 3.84
C VAL A 120 -3.95 9.89 2.97
N LEU A 121 -3.90 9.06 1.94
CA LEU A 121 -5.06 8.77 1.10
C LEU A 121 -5.55 7.36 1.44
N ALA A 122 -6.74 7.27 1.99
CA ALA A 122 -7.38 5.99 2.29
C ALA A 122 -8.32 5.62 1.14
N VAL A 123 -8.08 4.48 0.52
CA VAL A 123 -8.76 4.07 -0.71
C VAL A 123 -9.78 3.00 -0.41
N LYS A 124 -11.01 3.22 -0.85
CA LYS A 124 -12.07 2.22 -0.73
C LYS A 124 -11.92 1.20 -1.85
N PRO A 125 -11.99 -0.10 -1.53
CA PRO A 125 -11.96 -1.10 -2.59
C PRO A 125 -13.23 -1.02 -3.44
N ALA A 126 -13.17 -1.55 -4.66
CA ALA A 126 -14.34 -1.62 -5.51
C ALA A 126 -15.45 -2.44 -4.83
N PRO A 127 -16.73 -2.12 -5.05
CA PRO A 127 -17.83 -2.94 -4.53
C PRO A 127 -17.73 -4.37 -5.05
N ALA A 128 -18.00 -5.33 -4.16
CA ALA A 128 -17.96 -6.74 -4.52
C ALA A 128 -19.12 -7.09 -5.46
#